data_7c98379bc2e0c596d230256e12f2d818
#
_entry.id   7c98379bc2e0c596d230256e12f2d818
#
_cell.length_a   1.000
_cell.length_b   1.000
_cell.length_c   1.000
_cell.angle_alpha   90.00
_cell.angle_beta   90.00
_cell.angle_gamma   90.00
#
_symmetry.space_group_name_H-M   'P 1'
#
loop_
_entity.id
_entity.type
_entity.pdbx_description
1 polymer ?
#
loop_
_entity_poly.entity_id
_entity_poly.type
_entity_poly.pdbx_seq_one_letter_code
_entity_poly.pdbx_strand_id
1 'polypeptide(L)'
;SRHFIPIGNAVMQELVAGATCGHWWVGEKDWLGVPSALMQCGAPRNYFTIEFSPDDYQIHFKGVGLDSERQMDIWVQGCDTIDRHVKDFREFARGEIFANIYGGSDSTEVNIQIGNTLPVRMEKVEVTAPMVTRQNQWYKDKIYPTKISRRSPLRKSASTHLWHFRLPENLMPGIYPIRIEAKDTYGFSVSGVRIVRIEDPDTPFDCRKRR
;
A
#
# COMPACT_ATOMS: atom_id res chain seq x y z
N SER A 1 -6.22 6.54 -9.80
CA SER A 1 -6.49 5.29 -10.52
C SER A 1 -6.27 5.43 -12.01
N ARG A 2 -5.91 4.33 -12.66
CA ARG A 2 -5.80 4.22 -14.12
C ARG A 2 -6.87 3.25 -14.61
N HIS A 3 -7.53 3.61 -15.69
CA HIS A 3 -8.57 2.80 -16.32
C HIS A 3 -8.28 2.69 -17.82
N PHE A 4 -8.61 1.53 -18.39
CA PHE A 4 -8.45 1.27 -19.81
C PHE A 4 -9.81 1.02 -20.42
N ILE A 5 -10.25 1.93 -21.29
CA ILE A 5 -11.58 1.95 -21.86
C ILE A 5 -11.48 1.55 -23.33
N PRO A 6 -12.11 0.43 -23.76
CA PRO A 6 -12.15 0.06 -25.17
C PRO A 6 -12.97 1.09 -25.98
N ILE A 7 -12.40 1.58 -27.07
CA ILE A 7 -13.09 2.47 -28.02
C ILE A 7 -12.87 1.92 -29.44
N GLY A 8 -13.85 1.19 -29.95
CA GLY A 8 -13.70 0.48 -31.23
C GLY A 8 -12.56 -0.53 -31.17
N ASN A 9 -11.57 -0.39 -32.05
CA ASN A 9 -10.36 -1.24 -32.09
C ASN A 9 -9.19 -0.68 -31.26
N ALA A 10 -9.38 0.43 -30.56
CA ALA A 10 -8.36 1.09 -29.75
C ALA A 10 -8.70 1.00 -28.24
N VAL A 11 -7.72 1.29 -27.42
CA VAL A 11 -7.89 1.41 -25.97
C VAL A 11 -7.47 2.80 -25.53
N MET A 12 -8.41 3.52 -24.89
CA MET A 12 -8.11 4.80 -24.26
C MET A 12 -7.69 4.58 -22.82
N GLN A 13 -6.60 5.22 -22.41
CA GLN A 13 -6.21 5.27 -21.00
C GLN A 13 -6.80 6.54 -20.34
N GLU A 14 -7.55 6.32 -19.26
CA GLU A 14 -7.99 7.37 -18.36
C GLU A 14 -7.11 7.38 -17.11
N LEU A 15 -6.56 8.53 -16.75
CA LEU A 15 -5.82 8.74 -15.51
C LEU A 15 -6.59 9.68 -14.58
N VAL A 16 -7.12 9.18 -13.49
CA VAL A 16 -7.72 9.98 -12.42
C VAL A 16 -6.64 10.30 -11.38
N ALA A 17 -6.08 11.50 -11.48
CA ALA A 17 -5.10 12.02 -10.53
C ALA A 17 -5.80 12.62 -9.29
N GLY A 18 -5.14 12.55 -8.14
CA GLY A 18 -5.60 13.25 -6.94
C GLY A 18 -5.47 14.78 -7.11
N ALA A 19 -6.35 15.52 -6.45
CA ALA A 19 -6.29 16.98 -6.46
C ALA A 19 -4.98 17.47 -5.80
N THR A 20 -4.28 18.40 -6.45
CA THR A 20 -3.05 19.03 -5.94
C THR A 20 -3.33 20.26 -5.07
N CYS A 21 -4.46 20.32 -4.40
CA CYS A 21 -4.85 21.42 -3.54
C CYS A 21 -4.71 21.07 -2.05
N GLY A 22 -4.40 22.07 -1.22
CA GLY A 22 -4.29 21.88 0.23
C GLY A 22 -5.61 21.60 0.94
N HIS A 23 -6.74 21.79 0.29
CA HIS A 23 -8.06 21.61 0.89
C HIS A 23 -8.40 20.14 1.18
N TRP A 24 -8.08 19.23 0.27
CA TRP A 24 -8.37 17.80 0.41
C TRP A 24 -7.32 17.04 1.23
N TRP A 25 -6.07 17.51 1.22
CA TRP A 25 -4.94 16.88 1.91
C TRP A 25 -4.73 17.45 3.30
N VAL A 26 -5.80 17.71 4.00
CA VAL A 26 -5.76 18.22 5.37
C VAL A 26 -5.71 17.05 6.35
N GLY A 27 -4.84 17.16 7.35
CA GLY A 27 -4.71 16.16 8.40
C GLY A 27 -3.86 16.67 9.54
N GLU A 28 -3.89 15.93 10.65
CA GLU A 28 -2.94 16.14 11.73
C GLU A 28 -1.53 16.01 11.17
N LYS A 29 -0.62 16.80 11.68
CA LYS A 29 0.76 16.78 11.26
C LYS A 29 1.47 15.62 11.95
N ASP A 30 2.27 14.88 11.22
CA ASP A 30 3.22 13.91 11.75
C ASP A 30 4.41 14.60 12.44
N TRP A 31 5.38 13.83 12.88
CA TRP A 31 6.59 14.32 13.56
C TRP A 31 7.52 15.15 12.65
N LEU A 32 7.33 15.07 11.34
CA LEU A 32 8.03 15.91 10.36
C LEU A 32 7.24 17.19 10.03
N GLY A 33 6.11 17.42 10.69
CA GLY A 33 5.25 18.58 10.44
C GLY A 33 4.42 18.47 9.16
N VAL A 34 4.33 17.29 8.58
CA VAL A 34 3.64 17.02 7.32
C VAL A 34 2.24 16.48 7.61
N PRO A 35 1.18 17.00 6.94
CA PRO A 35 -0.16 16.43 7.11
C PRO A 35 -0.22 14.94 6.77
N SER A 36 -0.71 14.12 7.69
CA SER A 36 -0.78 12.65 7.60
C SER A 36 -1.94 12.14 6.74
N ALA A 37 -2.41 12.93 5.77
CA ALA A 37 -3.54 12.56 4.95
C ALA A 37 -3.19 11.45 3.95
N LEU A 38 -4.11 10.48 3.83
CA LEU A 38 -4.13 9.46 2.78
C LEU A 38 -5.34 9.67 1.87
N MET A 39 -5.26 9.16 0.66
CA MET A 39 -6.45 8.95 -0.17
C MET A 39 -7.34 7.84 0.43
N GLN A 40 -8.61 7.80 0.07
CA GLN A 40 -9.53 6.75 0.53
C GLN A 40 -9.09 5.34 0.11
N CYS A 41 -8.34 5.22 -0.98
CA CYS A 41 -7.72 3.98 -1.46
C CYS A 41 -6.42 3.62 -0.72
N GLY A 42 -6.00 4.40 0.27
CA GLY A 42 -4.78 4.18 1.05
C GLY A 42 -3.50 4.70 0.40
N ALA A 43 -3.56 5.29 -0.79
CA ALA A 43 -2.38 5.91 -1.39
C ALA A 43 -1.98 7.19 -0.63
N PRO A 44 -0.68 7.49 -0.50
CA PRO A 44 -0.19 8.72 0.09
C PRO A 44 -0.55 9.93 -0.78
N ARG A 45 -0.32 11.14 -0.26
CA ARG A 45 -0.37 12.36 -1.07
C ARG A 45 0.56 12.21 -2.26
N ASN A 46 0.08 12.51 -3.45
CA ASN A 46 0.81 12.21 -4.66
C ASN A 46 0.46 13.16 -5.80
N TYR A 47 1.29 13.09 -6.82
CA TYR A 47 1.03 13.61 -8.16
C TYR A 47 1.58 12.62 -9.19
N PHE A 48 1.18 12.80 -10.44
CA PHE A 48 1.73 12.04 -11.56
C PHE A 48 2.53 12.97 -12.46
N THR A 49 3.62 12.46 -12.99
CA THR A 49 4.32 13.06 -14.13
C THR A 49 4.05 12.22 -15.37
N ILE A 50 3.90 12.86 -16.51
CA ILE A 50 3.69 12.21 -17.79
C ILE A 50 4.81 12.67 -18.70
N GLU A 51 5.60 11.73 -19.18
CA GLU A 51 6.67 11.94 -20.15
C GLU A 51 6.18 11.52 -21.52
N PHE A 52 6.19 12.42 -22.48
CA PHE A 52 5.77 12.15 -23.85
C PHE A 52 6.99 11.92 -24.75
N SER A 53 6.91 10.89 -25.58
CA SER A 53 7.78 10.65 -26.72
C SER A 53 6.95 10.73 -28.01
N PRO A 54 7.56 10.74 -29.22
CA PRO A 54 6.80 10.94 -30.46
C PRO A 54 5.62 9.99 -30.65
N ASP A 55 5.76 8.73 -30.22
CA ASP A 55 4.78 7.68 -30.46
C ASP A 55 4.28 7.00 -29.16
N ASP A 56 4.68 7.51 -27.96
CA ASP A 56 4.38 6.88 -26.68
C ASP A 56 4.37 7.90 -25.54
N TYR A 57 3.92 7.47 -24.36
CA TYR A 57 4.03 8.23 -23.13
C TYR A 57 4.21 7.30 -21.93
N GLN A 58 4.87 7.81 -20.90
CA GLN A 58 5.05 7.10 -19.64
C GLN A 58 4.43 7.91 -18.49
N ILE A 59 3.77 7.20 -17.57
CA ILE A 59 3.14 7.79 -16.40
C ILE A 59 3.87 7.32 -15.16
N HIS A 60 4.39 8.28 -14.38
CA HIS A 60 5.09 8.02 -13.14
C HIS A 60 4.31 8.56 -11.95
N PHE A 61 4.10 7.72 -10.95
CA PHE A 61 3.55 8.13 -9.68
C PHE A 61 4.65 8.72 -8.80
N LYS A 62 4.37 9.82 -8.11
CA LYS A 62 5.26 10.39 -7.11
C LYS A 62 4.51 10.70 -5.82
N GLY A 63 4.84 10.00 -4.74
CA GLY A 63 4.39 10.32 -3.39
C GLY A 63 5.12 11.56 -2.86
N VAL A 64 4.36 12.53 -2.32
CA VAL A 64 4.94 13.75 -1.74
C VAL A 64 5.72 13.42 -0.47
N GLY A 65 7.00 13.78 -0.43
CA GLY A 65 7.90 13.47 0.67
C GLY A 65 8.38 12.01 0.73
N LEU A 66 8.04 11.19 -0.28
CA LEU A 66 8.49 9.81 -0.38
C LEU A 66 9.58 9.68 -1.44
N ASP A 67 10.39 8.63 -1.32
CA ASP A 67 11.33 8.22 -2.34
C ASP A 67 10.59 7.93 -3.66
N SER A 68 11.22 8.19 -4.80
CA SER A 68 10.67 7.88 -6.12
C SER A 68 10.48 6.39 -6.34
N GLU A 69 11.34 5.58 -5.72
CA GLU A 69 11.24 4.13 -5.80
C GLU A 69 10.07 3.55 -4.98
N ARG A 70 9.46 4.35 -4.10
CA ARG A 70 8.32 3.90 -3.32
C ARG A 70 7.03 3.96 -4.12
N GLN A 71 6.74 2.90 -4.84
CA GLN A 71 5.61 2.76 -5.74
C GLN A 71 4.47 1.91 -5.16
N MET A 72 4.63 1.38 -3.96
CA MET A 72 3.63 0.58 -3.27
C MET A 72 3.81 0.59 -1.75
N ASP A 73 2.76 0.25 -1.04
CA ASP A 73 2.82 -0.17 0.37
C ASP A 73 2.56 -1.67 0.48
N ILE A 74 3.43 -2.37 1.20
CA ILE A 74 3.29 -3.80 1.49
C ILE A 74 2.91 -3.95 2.95
N TRP A 75 1.70 -4.39 3.21
CA TRP A 75 1.17 -4.69 4.54
C TRP A 75 1.26 -6.19 4.83
N VAL A 76 1.74 -6.55 6.00
CA VAL A 76 1.77 -7.95 6.45
C VAL A 76 1.03 -8.05 7.78
N GLN A 77 -0.08 -8.74 7.77
CA GLN A 77 -0.90 -8.97 8.96
C GLN A 77 -0.13 -9.83 9.98
N GLY A 78 -0.14 -9.40 11.23
CA GLY A 78 0.67 -9.99 12.30
C GLY A 78 2.01 -9.28 12.51
N CYS A 79 2.60 -8.64 11.48
CA CYS A 79 3.77 -7.77 11.62
C CYS A 79 3.34 -6.31 11.86
N ASP A 80 2.40 -5.83 11.07
CA ASP A 80 1.93 -4.44 11.13
C ASP A 80 0.90 -4.19 12.24
N THR A 81 0.40 -5.24 12.86
CA THR A 81 -0.54 -5.19 13.98
C THR A 81 0.13 -5.20 15.36
N ILE A 82 1.46 -5.31 15.43
CA ILE A 82 2.21 -5.23 16.70
C ILE A 82 2.23 -3.79 17.26
N ASP A 83 1.85 -2.81 16.48
CA ASP A 83 1.69 -1.44 16.94
C ASP A 83 0.59 -1.38 18.02
N ARG A 84 0.95 -0.94 19.23
CA ARG A 84 0.02 -0.77 20.36
C ARG A 84 -1.22 0.09 20.04
N HIS A 85 -1.14 0.90 19.01
CA HIS A 85 -2.22 1.77 18.53
C HIS A 85 -3.12 1.10 17.50
N VAL A 86 -2.74 -0.09 17.02
CA VAL A 86 -3.52 -0.85 16.04
C VAL A 86 -4.15 -2.03 16.77
N LYS A 87 -5.27 -1.80 17.43
CA LYS A 87 -5.84 -2.76 18.36
C LYS A 87 -6.60 -3.90 17.70
N ASP A 88 -7.12 -3.72 16.51
CA ASP A 88 -8.03 -4.72 15.95
C ASP A 88 -8.11 -4.67 14.43
N PHE A 89 -7.47 -5.63 13.80
CA PHE A 89 -7.64 -5.95 12.38
C PHE A 89 -8.37 -7.29 12.25
N ARG A 90 -9.52 -7.47 12.92
CA ARG A 90 -10.34 -8.68 12.83
C ARG A 90 -10.81 -8.97 11.41
N GLU A 91 -10.81 -7.93 10.55
CA GLU A 91 -11.16 -8.06 9.14
C GLU A 91 -10.11 -8.87 8.35
N PHE A 92 -8.89 -9.05 8.91
CA PHE A 92 -7.79 -9.72 8.22
C PHE A 92 -7.21 -10.86 9.07
N ALA A 93 -7.15 -12.05 8.49
CA ALA A 93 -6.53 -13.19 9.15
C ALA A 93 -5.01 -13.01 9.29
N ARG A 94 -4.39 -13.68 10.26
CA ARG A 94 -2.94 -13.69 10.43
C ARG A 94 -2.27 -14.26 9.18
N GLY A 95 -1.15 -13.65 8.75
CA GLY A 95 -0.41 -14.06 7.57
C GLY A 95 -0.94 -13.48 6.25
N GLU A 96 -1.99 -12.67 6.28
CA GLU A 96 -2.45 -11.95 5.08
C GLU A 96 -1.46 -10.87 4.66
N ILE A 97 -1.14 -10.83 3.38
CA ILE A 97 -0.29 -9.79 2.76
C ILE A 97 -1.16 -8.98 1.83
N PHE A 98 -1.07 -7.66 1.96
CA PHE A 98 -1.72 -6.72 1.05
C PHE A 98 -0.68 -5.82 0.40
N ALA A 99 -0.72 -5.72 -0.92
CA ALA A 99 0.07 -4.78 -1.69
C ALA A 99 -0.83 -3.70 -2.28
N ASN A 100 -0.65 -2.48 -1.82
CA ASN A 100 -1.33 -1.32 -2.38
C ASN A 100 -0.42 -0.69 -3.44
N ILE A 101 -0.68 -1.00 -4.71
CA ILE A 101 0.15 -0.60 -5.84
C ILE A 101 -0.30 0.77 -6.35
N TYR A 102 0.50 1.82 -6.12
CA TYR A 102 0.15 3.18 -6.52
C TYR A 102 0.15 3.32 -8.04
N GLY A 103 -0.94 3.59 -8.65
CA GLY A 103 -1.05 3.61 -10.12
C GLY A 103 -1.36 2.25 -10.76
N GLY A 104 -1.55 1.19 -9.98
CA GLY A 104 -2.08 -0.07 -10.50
C GLY A 104 -3.49 0.08 -11.07
N SER A 105 -3.86 -0.82 -11.99
CA SER A 105 -5.14 -0.86 -12.71
C SER A 105 -5.70 -2.27 -12.79
N ASP A 106 -6.83 -2.45 -13.43
CA ASP A 106 -7.41 -3.79 -13.70
C ASP A 106 -6.54 -4.64 -14.63
N SER A 107 -5.70 -4.00 -15.45
CA SER A 107 -4.76 -4.68 -16.36
C SER A 107 -3.43 -5.01 -15.70
N THR A 108 -3.21 -4.64 -14.43
CA THR A 108 -1.94 -4.87 -13.75
C THR A 108 -1.86 -6.30 -13.22
N GLU A 109 -0.82 -7.02 -13.62
CA GLU A 109 -0.44 -8.31 -13.06
C GLU A 109 0.55 -8.11 -11.92
N VAL A 110 0.28 -8.73 -10.76
CA VAL A 110 1.12 -8.63 -9.58
C VAL A 110 1.58 -10.00 -9.14
N ASN A 111 2.88 -10.16 -8.99
CA ASN A 111 3.51 -11.38 -8.53
C ASN A 111 4.25 -11.13 -7.21
N ILE A 112 4.21 -12.11 -6.33
CA ILE A 112 4.93 -12.11 -5.05
C ILE A 112 5.92 -13.26 -5.02
N GLN A 113 7.12 -12.99 -4.51
CA GLN A 113 8.15 -13.97 -4.21
C GLN A 113 8.52 -13.89 -2.74
N ILE A 114 8.53 -15.03 -2.04
CA ILE A 114 8.88 -15.13 -0.63
C ILE A 114 10.23 -15.88 -0.52
N GLY A 115 11.25 -15.17 -0.04
CA GLY A 115 12.60 -15.73 0.01
C GLY A 115 13.09 -16.16 -1.39
N ASN A 116 13.43 -17.43 -1.52
CA ASN A 116 13.94 -18.04 -2.76
C ASN A 116 12.89 -18.90 -3.49
N THR A 117 11.59 -18.75 -3.17
CA THR A 117 10.54 -19.48 -3.87
C THR A 117 10.33 -18.92 -5.29
N LEU A 118 9.62 -19.65 -6.12
CA LEU A 118 9.16 -19.11 -7.40
C LEU A 118 8.11 -18.02 -7.16
N PRO A 119 8.06 -16.99 -8.02
CA PRO A 119 7.02 -15.99 -7.98
C PRO A 119 5.63 -16.61 -8.17
N VAL A 120 4.65 -16.12 -7.37
CA VAL A 120 3.25 -16.55 -7.42
C VAL A 120 2.38 -15.32 -7.66
N ARG A 121 1.31 -15.48 -8.44
CA ARG A 121 0.38 -14.38 -8.73
C ARG A 121 -0.42 -14.02 -7.48
N MET A 122 -0.53 -12.71 -7.21
CA MET A 122 -1.41 -12.16 -6.19
C MET A 122 -2.82 -11.96 -6.75
N GLU A 123 -3.81 -12.06 -5.88
CA GLU A 123 -5.22 -11.82 -6.21
C GLU A 123 -5.57 -10.34 -6.01
N LYS A 124 -6.22 -9.73 -7.01
CA LYS A 124 -6.77 -8.39 -6.85
C LYS A 124 -8.02 -8.44 -5.99
N VAL A 125 -8.13 -7.54 -5.01
CA VAL A 125 -9.24 -7.50 -4.05
C VAL A 125 -9.82 -6.10 -3.93
N GLU A 126 -11.14 -6.04 -3.75
CA GLU A 126 -11.88 -4.80 -3.57
C GLU A 126 -12.32 -4.65 -2.10
N VAL A 127 -11.37 -4.41 -1.23
CA VAL A 127 -11.59 -4.15 0.19
C VAL A 127 -10.95 -2.84 0.61
N THR A 128 -11.29 -2.37 1.81
CA THR A 128 -10.62 -1.20 2.39
C THR A 128 -9.14 -1.51 2.63
N ALA A 129 -8.25 -0.68 2.10
CA ALA A 129 -6.81 -0.84 2.31
C ALA A 129 -6.47 -0.81 3.81
N PRO A 130 -5.64 -1.74 4.33
CA PRO A 130 -5.26 -1.80 5.75
C PRO A 130 -4.66 -0.49 6.27
N MET A 131 -3.96 0.25 5.41
CA MET A 131 -3.37 1.56 5.72
C MET A 131 -4.44 2.58 6.15
N VAL A 132 -5.62 2.54 5.54
CA VAL A 132 -6.76 3.42 5.90
C VAL A 132 -7.29 3.07 7.28
N THR A 133 -7.41 1.79 7.59
CA THR A 133 -7.85 1.32 8.91
C THR A 133 -6.85 1.74 9.99
N ARG A 134 -5.54 1.57 9.74
CA ARG A 134 -4.48 2.03 10.64
C ARG A 134 -4.52 3.53 10.86
N GLN A 135 -4.62 4.31 9.79
CA GLN A 135 -4.69 5.77 9.87
C GLN A 135 -5.87 6.24 10.70
N ASN A 136 -7.04 5.63 10.53
CA ASN A 136 -8.22 5.95 11.31
C ASN A 136 -8.07 5.56 12.80
N GLN A 137 -7.37 4.46 13.09
CA GLN A 137 -7.09 4.05 14.46
C GLN A 137 -6.13 5.04 15.15
N TRP A 138 -5.03 5.41 14.47
CA TRP A 138 -4.10 6.42 14.95
C TRP A 138 -4.78 7.76 15.22
N TYR A 139 -5.71 8.14 14.35
CA TYR A 139 -6.52 9.34 14.56
C TYR A 139 -7.39 9.24 15.83
N LYS A 140 -8.06 8.11 16.06
CA LYS A 140 -8.85 7.87 17.27
C LYS A 140 -7.99 7.88 18.53
N ASP A 141 -6.83 7.29 18.49
CA ASP A 141 -5.90 7.17 19.60
C ASP A 141 -5.11 8.46 19.85
N LYS A 142 -5.30 9.48 19.00
CA LYS A 142 -4.67 10.81 19.12
C LYS A 142 -3.15 10.74 19.23
N ILE A 143 -2.52 9.85 18.46
CA ILE A 143 -1.08 9.64 18.53
C ILE A 143 -0.25 10.73 17.84
N TYR A 144 -0.85 11.53 16.97
CA TYR A 144 -0.15 12.59 16.27
C TYR A 144 0.21 13.76 17.18
N PRO A 145 1.38 14.40 16.99
CA PRO A 145 1.83 15.51 17.83
C PRO A 145 0.94 16.75 17.73
N THR A 146 0.22 16.93 16.63
CA THR A 146 -0.72 18.04 16.46
C THR A 146 -2.14 17.52 16.26
N LYS A 147 -3.12 18.26 16.81
CA LYS A 147 -4.53 17.93 16.68
C LYS A 147 -5.23 18.93 15.77
N ILE A 148 -5.98 18.44 14.81
CA ILE A 148 -6.93 19.25 14.03
C ILE A 148 -8.33 18.94 14.55
N SER A 149 -8.94 19.93 15.19
CA SER A 149 -10.15 19.79 16.03
C SER A 149 -11.43 19.36 15.29
N ARG A 150 -11.44 19.28 13.96
CA ARG A 150 -12.67 19.01 13.17
C ARG A 150 -12.48 18.03 12.03
N ARG A 151 -11.49 17.15 12.11
CA ARG A 151 -11.28 16.16 11.06
C ARG A 151 -12.19 14.94 11.24
N SER A 152 -12.87 14.58 10.19
CA SER A 152 -13.55 13.28 10.11
C SER A 152 -12.54 12.17 9.79
N PRO A 153 -12.72 10.95 10.29
CA PRO A 153 -11.96 9.79 9.86
C PRO A 153 -12.07 9.61 8.33
N LEU A 154 -11.05 8.99 7.74
CA LEU A 154 -11.11 8.61 6.33
C LEU A 154 -12.29 7.67 6.11
N ARG A 155 -13.05 7.93 5.04
CA ARG A 155 -14.12 7.03 4.64
C ARG A 155 -13.52 5.68 4.27
N LYS A 156 -14.04 4.61 4.85
CA LYS A 156 -13.74 3.25 4.42
C LYS A 156 -14.41 3.01 3.06
N SER A 157 -13.61 2.80 2.03
CA SER A 157 -14.07 2.43 0.69
C SER A 157 -13.13 1.39 0.12
N ALA A 158 -13.63 0.56 -0.79
CA ALA A 158 -12.80 -0.40 -1.50
C ALA A 158 -11.68 0.31 -2.26
N SER A 159 -10.48 -0.24 -2.21
CA SER A 159 -9.36 0.21 -3.02
C SER A 159 -9.41 -0.48 -4.38
N THR A 160 -9.20 0.28 -5.46
CA THR A 160 -9.18 -0.22 -6.84
C THR A 160 -7.81 -0.74 -7.28
N HIS A 161 -6.82 -0.65 -6.41
CA HIS A 161 -5.43 -1.05 -6.72
C HIS A 161 -4.77 -1.76 -5.52
N LEU A 162 -5.52 -2.69 -4.92
CA LEU A 162 -5.08 -3.53 -3.80
C LEU A 162 -5.01 -5.00 -4.25
N TRP A 163 -3.89 -5.66 -3.95
CA TRP A 163 -3.68 -7.07 -4.18
C TRP A 163 -3.41 -7.80 -2.88
N HIS A 164 -3.81 -9.05 -2.83
CA HIS A 164 -3.79 -9.90 -1.66
C HIS A 164 -3.04 -11.20 -1.93
N PHE A 165 -2.37 -11.70 -0.90
CA PHE A 165 -1.74 -13.01 -0.87
C PHE A 165 -1.72 -13.52 0.57
N ARG A 166 -1.90 -14.82 0.76
CA ARG A 166 -1.77 -15.46 2.06
C ARG A 166 -0.45 -16.18 2.19
N LEU A 167 0.31 -15.85 3.23
CA LEU A 167 1.55 -16.58 3.55
C LEU A 167 1.27 -18.07 3.79
N PRO A 168 2.11 -18.97 3.26
CA PRO A 168 2.02 -20.38 3.61
C PRO A 168 2.13 -20.60 5.12
N GLU A 169 1.28 -21.46 5.66
CA GLU A 169 1.23 -21.73 7.11
C GLU A 169 2.46 -22.51 7.61
N ASN A 170 3.15 -23.21 6.71
CA ASN A 170 4.30 -24.08 6.99
C ASN A 170 5.67 -23.40 6.78
N LEU A 171 5.72 -22.06 6.75
CA LEU A 171 7.00 -21.37 6.70
C LEU A 171 7.78 -21.62 7.98
N MET A 172 9.00 -22.11 7.81
CA MET A 172 9.94 -22.32 8.93
C MET A 172 10.32 -20.97 9.56
N PRO A 173 10.69 -20.97 10.87
CA PRO A 173 11.25 -19.77 11.48
C PRO A 173 12.45 -19.24 10.69
N GLY A 174 12.49 -17.94 10.43
CA GLY A 174 13.54 -17.34 9.60
C GLY A 174 13.24 -15.92 9.16
N ILE A 175 14.12 -15.38 8.34
CA ILE A 175 13.99 -14.05 7.74
C ILE A 175 13.72 -14.21 6.26
N TYR A 176 12.63 -13.66 5.80
CA TYR A 176 12.16 -13.78 4.43
C TYR A 176 12.02 -12.41 3.76
N PRO A 177 12.78 -12.10 2.71
CA PRO A 177 12.45 -11.00 1.84
C PRO A 177 11.18 -11.35 1.04
N ILE A 178 10.20 -10.48 1.12
CA ILE A 178 9.01 -10.50 0.27
C ILE A 178 9.26 -9.51 -0.84
N ARG A 179 9.34 -9.98 -2.08
CA ARG A 179 9.46 -9.16 -3.28
C ARG A 179 8.14 -9.18 -4.03
N ILE A 180 7.67 -8.01 -4.41
CA ILE A 180 6.44 -7.86 -5.19
C ILE A 180 6.80 -7.09 -6.46
N GLU A 181 6.39 -7.65 -7.60
CA GLU A 181 6.53 -7.05 -8.92
C GLU A 181 5.14 -6.85 -9.51
N ALA A 182 4.90 -5.67 -10.04
CA ALA A 182 3.63 -5.30 -10.67
C ALA A 182 3.91 -4.71 -12.05
N LYS A 183 3.25 -5.24 -13.08
CA LYS A 183 3.42 -4.80 -14.47
C LYS A 183 2.11 -4.90 -15.24
N ASP A 184 2.01 -4.13 -16.30
CA ASP A 184 0.94 -4.27 -17.30
C ASP A 184 1.49 -4.15 -18.73
N THR A 185 0.64 -4.39 -19.71
CA THR A 185 0.98 -4.31 -21.14
C THR A 185 1.11 -2.87 -21.65
N TYR A 186 0.85 -1.88 -20.80
CA TYR A 186 0.85 -0.46 -21.14
C TYR A 186 2.07 0.28 -20.56
N GLY A 187 3.18 -0.43 -20.34
CA GLY A 187 4.45 0.13 -19.90
C GLY A 187 4.57 0.38 -18.39
N PHE A 188 3.56 0.03 -17.59
CA PHE A 188 3.67 0.10 -16.14
C PHE A 188 4.51 -1.05 -15.61
N SER A 189 5.57 -0.75 -14.87
CA SER A 189 6.40 -1.75 -14.21
C SER A 189 6.99 -1.16 -12.93
N VAL A 190 6.64 -1.74 -11.79
CA VAL A 190 7.13 -1.31 -10.46
C VAL A 190 7.40 -2.51 -9.58
N SER A 191 8.29 -2.33 -8.61
CA SER A 191 8.62 -3.36 -7.64
C SER A 191 8.69 -2.81 -6.22
N GLY A 192 8.58 -3.69 -5.25
CA GLY A 192 8.76 -3.36 -3.84
C GLY A 192 9.28 -4.55 -3.06
N VAL A 193 10.01 -4.27 -1.98
CA VAL A 193 10.56 -5.29 -1.11
C VAL A 193 10.22 -4.99 0.34
N ARG A 194 9.86 -6.04 1.09
CA ARG A 194 9.70 -5.97 2.52
C ARG A 194 10.34 -7.20 3.18
N ILE A 195 11.04 -7.01 4.28
CA ILE A 195 11.61 -8.10 5.07
C ILE A 195 10.64 -8.48 6.18
N VAL A 196 10.34 -9.77 6.31
CA VAL A 196 9.49 -10.35 7.34
C VAL A 196 10.27 -11.38 8.13
N ARG A 197 10.11 -11.35 9.44
CA ARG A 197 10.66 -12.37 10.35
C ARG A 197 9.50 -13.28 10.78
N ILE A 198 9.65 -14.57 10.53
CA ILE A 198 8.80 -15.63 11.08
C ILE A 198 9.47 -16.13 12.36
N GLU A 199 8.78 -16.00 13.47
CA GLU A 199 9.26 -16.45 14.78
C GLU A 199 8.76 -17.88 15.04
N ASP A 200 9.58 -18.67 15.74
CA ASP A 200 9.19 -19.96 16.26
C ASP A 200 8.17 -19.71 17.41
N PRO A 201 6.96 -20.30 17.34
CA PRO A 201 5.96 -20.13 18.38
C PRO A 201 6.41 -20.64 19.75
N ASP A 202 7.33 -21.60 19.79
CA ASP A 202 7.87 -22.18 21.00
C ASP A 202 9.08 -21.41 21.57
N THR A 203 9.59 -20.41 20.85
CA THR A 203 10.68 -19.56 21.34
C THR A 203 10.15 -18.57 22.38
N PRO A 204 10.61 -18.59 23.63
CA PRO A 204 10.18 -17.63 24.64
C PRO A 204 10.42 -16.19 24.17
N PHE A 205 9.45 -15.34 24.36
CA PHE A 205 9.53 -13.92 24.02
C PHE A 205 10.61 -13.25 24.90
N ASP A 206 11.78 -12.95 24.34
CA ASP A 206 12.83 -12.19 25.01
C ASP A 206 12.66 -10.69 24.77
N CYS A 207 12.06 -10.01 25.74
CA CYS A 207 11.84 -8.56 25.69
C CYS A 207 13.15 -7.73 25.70
N ARG A 208 14.30 -8.34 26.02
CA ARG A 208 15.59 -7.64 26.06
C ARG A 208 16.22 -7.43 24.67
N LYS A 209 15.76 -8.17 23.66
CA LYS A 209 16.27 -8.08 22.28
C LYS A 209 15.62 -6.97 21.44
N ARG A 210 14.71 -6.19 22.01
CA ARG A 210 14.04 -5.05 21.34
C ARG A 210 14.49 -3.72 21.95
N ARG A 211 15.78 -3.44 21.90
CA ARG A 211 16.29 -2.09 22.11
C ARG A 211 16.87 -1.55 20.80
#